data_6871ba9e498a342acb87b947c22ab66f
#
_entry.id   6871ba9e498a342acb87b947c22ab66f
#
_cell.length_a   1.000
_cell.length_b   1.000
_cell.length_c   1.000
_cell.angle_alpha   90.00
_cell.angle_beta   90.00
_cell.angle_gamma   90.00
#
_symmetry.space_group_name_H-M   'P 1'
#
loop_
_entity.id
_entity.type
_entity.pdbx_description
1 polymer ?
#
loop_
_entity_poly.entity_id
_entity_poly.type
_entity_poly.pdbx_seq_one_letter_code
_entity_poly.pdbx_strand_id
1 'polypeptide(L)'
;MVLLDFPSIVKKYAVQFESCFTPEGYLHFKKALSGFIAADNKTLEAINRMFILEPRNQSSFNRFFNRQNFDLAQLNDKRLDMLRQLEGTRFKARDGKEKGGVLSVDNSLLKHYGKHFDNIYYHYDYVHKCYRWAHDLVTLHYSDDQTDYPVYYQLWEPPDWEAVARFFMEKGFTVNEAKWAKRHEEPQKWRNYIRSRYGLGRKKHPEVTGIYKTKNHIGEELIRKFCSQHPQWQFPIALDTGFTSAEMCQVISQELKRDYVGALREDQLLVQAGNKEVLLKDFVYKLKQEHLTGKPVFRKVSYTYKGEKQTVYAYFANHRIKGFKHKQRLVISFLKEGLSDRPNFTITNRLDWYPSGILRIRRHRWPVETYHQEGKDEGLEKYQVRNYRAIQTYIAFIVVAYSMLKCTAHDDALLSSIQQRLQMEADGTLPFLRRLMKAEGLLVLIEYILAMQHQGYSLESIFQALATNIAYS
;
A
#
# COMPACT_ATOMS: atom_id res chain seq x y z
N MET A 1 -18.81 -0.44 20.58
CA MET A 1 -18.24 0.67 21.37
C MET A 1 -19.02 1.93 21.07
N VAL A 2 -19.23 2.76 22.06
CA VAL A 2 -19.97 4.03 21.99
C VAL A 2 -18.98 5.18 22.18
N LEU A 3 -19.10 6.25 21.41
CA LEU A 3 -18.31 7.47 21.53
C LEU A 3 -19.24 8.66 21.81
N LEU A 4 -18.89 9.41 22.85
CA LEU A 4 -19.55 10.70 23.17
C LEU A 4 -18.81 11.87 22.55
N ASP A 5 -17.51 11.67 22.24
CA ASP A 5 -16.62 12.68 21.69
C ASP A 5 -15.58 12.02 20.76
N PHE A 6 -14.88 12.82 19.97
CA PHE A 6 -13.82 12.34 19.10
C PHE A 6 -12.56 11.95 19.90
N PRO A 7 -11.87 10.84 19.54
CA PRO A 7 -10.60 10.48 20.17
C PRO A 7 -9.55 11.58 20.04
N SER A 8 -8.64 11.68 21.02
CA SER A 8 -7.58 12.69 21.07
C SER A 8 -6.72 12.74 19.82
N ILE A 9 -6.42 11.57 19.21
CA ILE A 9 -5.72 11.46 17.93
C ILE A 9 -6.48 12.21 16.83
N VAL A 10 -7.79 11.97 16.71
CA VAL A 10 -8.62 12.61 15.69
C VAL A 10 -8.74 14.10 15.95
N LYS A 11 -8.94 14.52 17.22
CA LYS A 11 -8.97 15.95 17.58
C LYS A 11 -7.69 16.67 17.19
N LYS A 12 -6.52 16.08 17.45
CA LYS A 12 -5.22 16.68 17.16
C LYS A 12 -4.94 16.79 15.66
N TYR A 13 -5.11 15.71 14.93
CA TYR A 13 -4.65 15.66 13.54
C TYR A 13 -5.70 16.03 12.50
N ALA A 14 -7.01 15.85 12.77
CA ALA A 14 -8.05 16.15 11.79
C ALA A 14 -8.13 17.65 11.43
N VAL A 15 -7.73 18.54 12.33
CA VAL A 15 -7.75 19.99 12.11
C VAL A 15 -6.99 20.41 10.83
N GLN A 16 -5.94 19.70 10.47
CA GLN A 16 -5.15 19.99 9.26
C GLN A 16 -5.92 19.77 7.95
N PHE A 17 -7.02 19.04 8.02
CA PHE A 17 -7.87 18.70 6.88
C PHE A 17 -9.15 19.55 6.80
N GLU A 18 -9.39 20.44 7.75
CA GLU A 18 -10.63 21.22 7.82
C GLU A 18 -10.91 21.98 6.53
N SER A 19 -9.87 22.57 5.94
CA SER A 19 -9.95 23.32 4.66
C SER A 19 -10.32 22.47 3.43
N CYS A 20 -10.31 21.12 3.56
CA CYS A 20 -10.73 20.22 2.48
C CYS A 20 -12.25 20.03 2.42
N PHE A 21 -12.98 20.45 3.45
CA PHE A 21 -14.39 20.10 3.62
C PHE A 21 -15.28 21.31 3.94
N THR A 22 -16.57 21.15 3.68
CA THR A 22 -17.59 22.00 4.34
C THR A 22 -17.68 21.63 5.83
N PRO A 23 -18.27 22.49 6.70
CA PRO A 23 -18.40 22.17 8.13
C PRO A 23 -19.08 20.82 8.40
N GLU A 24 -20.17 20.50 7.68
CA GLU A 24 -20.85 19.21 7.79
C GLU A 24 -19.96 18.06 7.28
N GLY A 25 -19.30 18.26 6.14
CA GLY A 25 -18.35 17.28 5.58
C GLY A 25 -17.19 17.00 6.52
N TYR A 26 -16.68 18.02 7.20
CA TYR A 26 -15.61 17.87 8.19
C TYR A 26 -16.06 17.06 9.41
N LEU A 27 -17.30 17.25 9.85
CA LEU A 27 -17.89 16.42 10.91
C LEU A 27 -17.97 14.95 10.48
N HIS A 28 -18.49 14.68 9.28
CA HIS A 28 -18.51 13.32 8.72
C HIS A 28 -17.12 12.71 8.56
N PHE A 29 -16.12 13.50 8.15
CA PHE A 29 -14.74 13.07 8.07
C PHE A 29 -14.19 12.63 9.43
N LYS A 30 -14.36 13.44 10.49
CA LYS A 30 -13.95 13.08 11.86
C LYS A 30 -14.66 11.82 12.36
N LYS A 31 -15.96 11.67 12.10
CA LYS A 31 -16.72 10.45 12.44
C LYS A 31 -16.14 9.22 11.74
N ALA A 32 -15.88 9.32 10.43
CA ALA A 32 -15.29 8.24 9.67
C ALA A 32 -13.92 7.81 10.22
N LEU A 33 -13.00 8.77 10.45
CA LEU A 33 -11.69 8.49 11.02
C LEU A 33 -11.75 7.81 12.39
N SER A 34 -12.59 8.34 13.29
CA SER A 34 -12.81 7.76 14.62
C SER A 34 -13.30 6.31 14.53
N GLY A 35 -14.23 6.06 13.62
CA GLY A 35 -14.74 4.71 13.37
C GLY A 35 -13.69 3.78 12.76
N PHE A 36 -12.91 4.25 11.80
CA PHE A 36 -11.84 3.44 11.21
C PHE A 36 -10.75 3.08 12.21
N ILE A 37 -10.44 3.96 13.15
CA ILE A 37 -9.47 3.67 14.20
C ILE A 37 -10.07 2.74 15.26
N ALA A 38 -11.27 3.02 15.75
CA ALA A 38 -11.79 2.44 16.98
C ALA A 38 -12.87 1.35 16.81
N ALA A 39 -13.65 1.35 15.70
CA ALA A 39 -14.71 0.36 15.51
C ALA A 39 -14.18 -1.02 15.15
N ASP A 40 -14.84 -2.08 15.63
CA ASP A 40 -14.59 -3.45 15.18
C ASP A 40 -15.27 -3.73 13.83
N ASN A 41 -16.50 -3.23 13.67
CA ASN A 41 -17.23 -3.25 12.39
C ASN A 41 -16.99 -1.92 11.66
N LYS A 42 -16.38 -2.00 10.47
CA LYS A 42 -15.98 -0.84 9.65
C LYS A 42 -17.04 -0.42 8.62
N THR A 43 -18.29 -0.89 8.73
CA THR A 43 -19.37 -0.40 7.86
C THR A 43 -19.73 1.03 8.24
N LEU A 44 -20.18 1.83 7.27
CA LEU A 44 -20.59 3.22 7.52
C LEU A 44 -21.75 3.30 8.53
N GLU A 45 -22.64 2.32 8.51
CA GLU A 45 -23.73 2.22 9.49
C GLU A 45 -23.18 2.01 10.91
N ALA A 46 -22.32 1.01 11.11
CA ALA A 46 -21.74 0.73 12.41
C ALA A 46 -20.91 1.91 12.95
N ILE A 47 -20.18 2.59 12.08
CA ILE A 47 -19.42 3.80 12.44
C ILE A 47 -20.37 4.92 12.87
N ASN A 48 -21.44 5.16 12.11
CA ASN A 48 -22.40 6.21 12.46
C ASN A 48 -23.09 5.95 13.81
N ARG A 49 -23.38 4.68 14.12
CA ARG A 49 -23.98 4.25 15.39
C ARG A 49 -23.08 4.40 16.61
N MET A 50 -21.77 4.60 16.43
CA MET A 50 -20.87 4.83 17.56
C MET A 50 -21.10 6.16 18.25
N PHE A 51 -21.62 7.20 17.56
CA PHE A 51 -21.78 8.55 18.06
C PHE A 51 -23.21 8.75 18.58
N ILE A 52 -23.41 8.67 19.89
CA ILE A 52 -24.77 8.68 20.49
C ILE A 52 -25.30 10.07 20.81
N LEU A 53 -24.48 11.10 20.99
CA LEU A 53 -24.92 12.46 21.27
C LEU A 53 -25.13 13.32 20.01
N GLU A 54 -24.68 12.84 18.86
CA GLU A 54 -24.77 13.57 17.59
C GLU A 54 -26.03 13.18 16.80
N PRO A 55 -26.70 14.13 16.14
CA PRO A 55 -27.81 13.81 15.25
C PRO A 55 -27.42 12.79 14.20
N ARG A 56 -28.20 11.71 14.09
CA ARG A 56 -27.82 10.58 13.22
C ARG A 56 -28.61 10.63 11.93
N ASN A 57 -28.00 11.18 10.91
CA ASN A 57 -28.52 11.06 9.57
C ASN A 57 -27.64 10.09 8.77
N GLN A 58 -27.95 8.78 8.84
CA GLN A 58 -27.26 7.75 8.08
C GLN A 58 -27.26 8.06 6.57
N SER A 59 -28.33 8.62 6.05
CA SER A 59 -28.42 9.03 4.65
C SER A 59 -27.48 10.17 4.31
N SER A 60 -27.25 11.14 5.22
CA SER A 60 -26.27 12.21 5.03
C SER A 60 -24.86 11.65 5.02
N PHE A 61 -24.51 10.77 5.95
CA PHE A 61 -23.22 10.12 6.02
C PHE A 61 -22.92 9.28 4.76
N ASN A 62 -23.89 8.48 4.30
CA ASN A 62 -23.77 7.74 3.05
C ASN A 62 -23.64 8.66 1.83
N ARG A 63 -24.40 9.75 1.75
CA ARG A 63 -24.30 10.74 0.66
C ARG A 63 -22.93 11.41 0.64
N PHE A 64 -22.33 11.69 1.78
CA PHE A 64 -21.00 12.28 1.89
C PHE A 64 -19.96 11.42 1.18
N PHE A 65 -19.97 10.09 1.39
CA PHE A 65 -19.07 9.18 0.68
C PHE A 65 -19.37 9.09 -0.83
N ASN A 66 -20.65 9.04 -1.22
CA ASN A 66 -21.05 8.85 -2.61
C ASN A 66 -20.87 10.11 -3.47
N ARG A 67 -21.09 11.31 -2.91
CA ARG A 67 -20.99 12.58 -3.66
C ARG A 67 -19.57 13.07 -3.79
N GLN A 68 -18.72 12.81 -2.78
CA GLN A 68 -17.32 13.20 -2.77
C GLN A 68 -17.13 14.68 -3.16
N ASN A 69 -17.78 15.59 -2.42
CA ASN A 69 -17.70 17.04 -2.65
C ASN A 69 -16.38 17.63 -2.11
N PHE A 70 -15.27 16.94 -2.32
CA PHE A 70 -13.92 17.33 -1.91
C PHE A 70 -12.89 16.62 -2.81
N ASP A 71 -11.68 17.18 -2.86
CA ASP A 71 -10.61 16.64 -3.70
C ASP A 71 -9.74 15.64 -2.93
N LEU A 72 -9.68 14.38 -3.42
CA LEU A 72 -8.83 13.34 -2.85
C LEU A 72 -7.33 13.62 -3.03
N ALA A 73 -6.93 14.36 -4.06
CA ALA A 73 -5.52 14.74 -4.24
C ALA A 73 -5.11 15.75 -3.18
N GLN A 74 -5.91 16.79 -2.96
CA GLN A 74 -5.71 17.76 -1.88
C GLN A 74 -5.69 17.09 -0.50
N LEU A 75 -6.62 16.16 -0.26
CA LEU A 75 -6.65 15.38 0.99
C LEU A 75 -5.35 14.61 1.21
N ASN A 76 -4.83 13.98 0.15
CA ASN A 76 -3.56 13.24 0.23
C ASN A 76 -2.36 14.17 0.44
N ASP A 77 -2.33 15.34 -0.18
CA ASP A 77 -1.26 16.33 0.00
C ASP A 77 -1.24 16.82 1.46
N LYS A 78 -2.41 17.16 2.03
CA LYS A 78 -2.54 17.50 3.47
C LYS A 78 -2.09 16.38 4.39
N ARG A 79 -2.38 15.12 4.03
CA ARG A 79 -1.91 13.94 4.76
C ARG A 79 -0.37 13.83 4.72
N LEU A 80 0.25 14.06 3.58
CA LEU A 80 1.72 14.07 3.48
C LEU A 80 2.33 15.24 4.24
N ASP A 81 1.70 16.41 4.26
CA ASP A 81 2.13 17.55 5.06
C ASP A 81 2.06 17.24 6.55
N MET A 82 0.99 16.59 7.02
CA MET A 82 0.86 16.10 8.40
C MET A 82 2.03 15.18 8.79
N LEU A 83 2.36 14.20 7.95
CA LEU A 83 3.47 13.27 8.18
C LEU A 83 4.84 13.99 8.21
N ARG A 84 5.00 15.08 7.45
CA ARG A 84 6.25 15.86 7.42
C ARG A 84 6.45 16.78 8.62
N GLN A 85 5.42 17.06 9.40
CA GLN A 85 5.54 17.94 10.58
C GLN A 85 6.34 17.30 11.70
N LEU A 86 6.25 15.98 11.86
CA LEU A 86 6.96 15.24 12.90
C LEU A 86 8.30 14.71 12.38
N GLU A 87 9.37 14.92 13.14
CA GLU A 87 10.73 14.50 12.75
C GLU A 87 10.80 12.99 12.48
N GLY A 88 10.14 12.18 13.32
CA GLY A 88 10.12 10.71 13.19
C GLY A 88 9.41 10.18 11.95
N THR A 89 8.54 10.98 11.30
CA THR A 89 7.75 10.58 10.12
C THR A 89 8.12 11.33 8.84
N ARG A 90 8.98 12.35 8.93
CA ARG A 90 9.37 13.13 7.75
C ARG A 90 10.25 12.29 6.81
N PHE A 91 10.20 12.59 5.51
CA PHE A 91 11.14 12.03 4.56
C PHE A 91 12.58 12.31 4.99
N LYS A 92 13.40 11.25 5.09
CA LYS A 92 14.81 11.38 5.47
C LYS A 92 15.70 11.40 4.23
N ALA A 93 16.42 12.49 4.03
CA ALA A 93 17.47 12.58 3.01
C ALA A 93 18.67 11.71 3.41
N ARG A 94 19.46 11.35 2.41
CA ARG A 94 20.77 10.74 2.64
C ARG A 94 21.79 11.86 2.82
N ASP A 95 22.12 12.17 4.04
CA ASP A 95 23.06 13.21 4.40
C ASP A 95 24.38 12.53 4.84
N GLY A 96 25.36 12.47 3.95
CA GLY A 96 26.71 11.98 4.25
C GLY A 96 26.79 10.60 4.93
N LYS A 97 26.57 10.56 6.22
CA LYS A 97 26.61 9.35 7.05
C LYS A 97 25.23 8.69 7.26
N GLU A 98 24.15 9.43 7.05
CA GLU A 98 22.80 8.89 7.25
C GLU A 98 22.31 8.11 6.04
N LYS A 99 21.60 7.02 6.32
CA LYS A 99 20.97 6.18 5.32
C LYS A 99 19.59 6.74 4.99
N GLY A 100 19.44 7.30 3.81
CA GLY A 100 18.16 7.85 3.36
C GLY A 100 17.06 6.79 3.17
N GLY A 101 15.84 7.27 2.93
CA GLY A 101 14.68 6.44 2.67
C GLY A 101 14.71 5.71 1.33
N VAL A 102 13.74 4.83 1.15
CA VAL A 102 13.52 4.00 -0.03
C VAL A 102 12.04 4.11 -0.41
N LEU A 103 11.78 4.23 -1.71
CA LEU A 103 10.43 4.07 -2.24
C LEU A 103 10.24 2.62 -2.70
N SER A 104 9.05 2.06 -2.49
CA SER A 104 8.69 0.75 -3.02
C SER A 104 7.32 0.78 -3.68
N VAL A 105 7.16 -0.02 -4.73
CA VAL A 105 5.87 -0.23 -5.39
C VAL A 105 5.44 -1.66 -5.17
N ASP A 106 4.18 -1.82 -4.73
CA ASP A 106 3.55 -3.12 -4.58
C ASP A 106 2.05 -3.00 -4.76
N ASN A 107 1.35 -4.13 -4.92
CA ASN A 107 -0.09 -4.14 -5.00
C ASN A 107 -0.72 -5.13 -4.02
N SER A 108 -1.95 -4.84 -3.62
CA SER A 108 -2.72 -5.73 -2.77
C SER A 108 -4.14 -5.92 -3.27
N LEU A 109 -4.61 -7.17 -3.26
CA LEU A 109 -6.00 -7.49 -3.54
C LEU A 109 -6.87 -7.17 -2.33
N LEU A 110 -7.86 -6.30 -2.51
CA LEU A 110 -8.91 -5.97 -1.55
C LEU A 110 -10.10 -6.90 -1.85
N LYS A 111 -10.23 -7.97 -1.08
CA LYS A 111 -11.11 -9.11 -1.38
C LYS A 111 -12.55 -8.84 -0.96
N HIS A 112 -13.50 -9.28 -1.78
CA HIS A 112 -14.92 -9.22 -1.50
C HIS A 112 -15.63 -10.53 -1.84
N TYR A 113 -16.71 -10.83 -1.12
CA TYR A 113 -17.56 -11.99 -1.43
C TYR A 113 -18.58 -11.70 -2.54
N GLY A 114 -18.94 -10.42 -2.72
CA GLY A 114 -19.91 -9.97 -3.72
C GLY A 114 -19.25 -9.45 -5.00
N LYS A 115 -20.02 -9.50 -6.10
CA LYS A 115 -19.62 -8.98 -7.42
C LYS A 115 -20.26 -7.63 -7.79
N HIS A 116 -21.06 -7.04 -6.89
CA HIS A 116 -21.86 -5.84 -7.17
C HIS A 116 -21.18 -4.55 -6.66
N PHE A 117 -19.89 -4.43 -6.91
CA PHE A 117 -19.11 -3.21 -6.67
C PHE A 117 -18.62 -2.66 -8.00
N ASP A 118 -18.64 -1.35 -8.17
CA ASP A 118 -18.06 -0.72 -9.36
C ASP A 118 -16.59 -1.06 -9.50
N ASN A 119 -16.15 -1.38 -10.72
CA ASN A 119 -14.77 -1.72 -11.05
C ASN A 119 -14.18 -2.95 -10.33
N ILE A 120 -15.01 -3.77 -9.67
CA ILE A 120 -14.52 -5.04 -9.10
C ILE A 120 -14.19 -6.04 -10.22
N TYR A 121 -13.16 -6.84 -9.99
CA TYR A 121 -12.73 -7.81 -10.99
C TYR A 121 -12.39 -9.17 -10.39
N TYR A 122 -12.42 -10.22 -11.19
CA TYR A 122 -12.13 -11.59 -10.77
C TYR A 122 -10.64 -11.87 -10.94
N HIS A 123 -9.86 -11.65 -9.87
CA HIS A 123 -8.40 -11.77 -9.83
C HIS A 123 -7.96 -13.15 -9.36
N TYR A 124 -6.82 -13.62 -9.87
CA TYR A 124 -6.14 -14.79 -9.31
C TYR A 124 -5.35 -14.37 -8.05
N ASP A 125 -5.70 -14.95 -6.93
CA ASP A 125 -5.00 -14.78 -5.65
C ASP A 125 -3.88 -15.82 -5.56
N TYR A 126 -2.64 -15.38 -5.75
CA TYR A 126 -1.46 -16.24 -5.71
C TYR A 126 -1.18 -16.85 -4.34
N VAL A 127 -1.61 -16.21 -3.27
CA VAL A 127 -1.42 -16.68 -1.89
C VAL A 127 -2.33 -17.89 -1.63
N HIS A 128 -3.61 -17.79 -2.01
CA HIS A 128 -4.61 -18.85 -1.79
C HIS A 128 -4.81 -19.77 -3.01
N LYS A 129 -4.08 -19.52 -4.10
CA LYS A 129 -4.15 -20.30 -5.36
C LYS A 129 -5.57 -20.44 -5.92
N CYS A 130 -6.40 -19.41 -5.82
CA CYS A 130 -7.78 -19.41 -6.30
C CYS A 130 -8.15 -18.05 -6.90
N TYR A 131 -9.24 -18.01 -7.66
CA TYR A 131 -9.81 -16.76 -8.16
C TYR A 131 -10.76 -16.15 -7.15
N ARG A 132 -10.70 -14.81 -6.98
CA ARG A 132 -11.56 -14.05 -6.06
C ARG A 132 -11.98 -12.73 -6.68
N TRP A 133 -13.20 -12.29 -6.33
CA TRP A 133 -13.61 -10.91 -6.59
C TRP A 133 -12.82 -9.98 -5.68
N ALA A 134 -12.17 -9.00 -6.29
CA ALA A 134 -11.35 -8.04 -5.55
C ALA A 134 -11.16 -6.75 -6.34
N HIS A 135 -10.90 -5.65 -5.63
CA HIS A 135 -10.18 -4.51 -6.19
C HIS A 135 -8.69 -4.72 -6.01
N ASP A 136 -7.87 -4.14 -6.88
CA ASP A 136 -6.42 -4.25 -6.84
C ASP A 136 -5.84 -2.86 -6.58
N LEU A 137 -5.28 -2.66 -5.37
CA LEU A 137 -4.71 -1.39 -4.93
C LEU A 137 -3.21 -1.40 -5.19
N VAL A 138 -2.75 -0.53 -6.07
CA VAL A 138 -1.31 -0.28 -6.29
C VAL A 138 -0.87 0.85 -5.37
N THR A 139 0.21 0.66 -4.65
CA THR A 139 0.74 1.60 -3.65
C THR A 139 2.19 1.93 -3.92
N LEU A 140 2.53 3.22 -3.92
CA LEU A 140 3.89 3.72 -3.76
C LEU A 140 4.11 4.04 -2.28
N HIS A 141 5.07 3.38 -1.67
CA HIS A 141 5.31 3.39 -0.24
C HIS A 141 6.72 3.89 0.09
N TYR A 142 6.84 4.73 1.11
CA TYR A 142 8.11 5.20 1.66
C TYR A 142 8.50 4.38 2.88
N SER A 143 9.80 4.08 3.03
CA SER A 143 10.35 3.44 4.22
C SER A 143 11.77 3.89 4.51
N ASP A 144 12.08 4.16 5.76
CA ASP A 144 13.43 4.32 6.29
C ASP A 144 13.64 3.50 7.57
N ASP A 145 14.73 3.71 8.32
CA ASP A 145 15.00 2.96 9.54
C ASP A 145 14.07 3.34 10.71
N GLN A 146 13.36 4.47 10.64
CA GLN A 146 12.48 4.98 11.71
C GLN A 146 11.00 4.75 11.41
N THR A 147 10.56 5.03 10.17
CA THR A 147 9.16 5.01 9.78
C THR A 147 8.92 4.46 8.39
N ASP A 148 7.67 4.16 8.12
CA ASP A 148 7.18 3.74 6.82
C ASP A 148 5.71 4.13 6.66
N TYR A 149 5.29 4.52 5.45
CA TYR A 149 3.90 4.88 5.14
C TYR A 149 3.64 4.96 3.62
N PRO A 150 2.37 4.77 3.18
CA PRO A 150 2.01 4.95 1.78
C PRO A 150 2.13 6.43 1.39
N VAL A 151 2.74 6.70 0.24
CA VAL A 151 2.86 8.05 -0.34
C VAL A 151 1.71 8.31 -1.29
N TYR A 152 1.59 7.47 -2.32
CA TYR A 152 0.50 7.50 -3.28
C TYR A 152 -0.08 6.11 -3.46
N TYR A 153 -1.33 6.05 -3.87
CA TYR A 153 -2.03 4.80 -4.14
C TYR A 153 -3.11 5.02 -5.19
N GLN A 154 -3.42 3.97 -5.92
CA GLN A 154 -4.46 4.00 -6.94
C GLN A 154 -5.06 2.61 -7.12
N LEU A 155 -6.38 2.54 -7.23
CA LEU A 155 -7.07 1.32 -7.64
C LEU A 155 -6.84 1.05 -9.13
N TRP A 156 -6.55 -0.20 -9.44
CA TRP A 156 -6.57 -0.65 -10.82
C TRP A 156 -8.02 -0.78 -11.30
N GLU A 157 -8.30 -0.19 -12.45
CA GLU A 157 -9.59 -0.27 -13.09
C GLU A 157 -9.59 -1.35 -14.18
N PRO A 158 -10.58 -2.26 -14.18
CA PRO A 158 -10.69 -3.24 -15.24
C PRO A 158 -10.97 -2.52 -16.57
N PRO A 159 -10.23 -2.85 -17.65
CA PRO A 159 -10.49 -2.24 -18.95
C PRO A 159 -11.83 -2.70 -19.51
N ASP A 160 -12.46 -1.83 -20.27
CA ASP A 160 -13.52 -2.23 -21.18
C ASP A 160 -12.93 -3.06 -22.34
N TRP A 161 -13.05 -4.37 -22.22
CA TRP A 161 -12.50 -5.31 -23.21
C TRP A 161 -13.17 -5.21 -24.58
N GLU A 162 -14.39 -4.67 -24.68
CA GLU A 162 -15.02 -4.37 -25.95
C GLU A 162 -14.41 -3.12 -26.59
N ALA A 163 -14.20 -2.06 -25.82
CA ALA A 163 -13.52 -0.87 -26.31
C ALA A 163 -12.10 -1.21 -26.79
N VAL A 164 -11.35 -2.04 -26.03
CA VAL A 164 -10.04 -2.54 -26.45
C VAL A 164 -10.11 -3.31 -27.76
N ALA A 165 -11.11 -4.20 -27.92
CA ALA A 165 -11.26 -4.96 -29.14
C ALA A 165 -11.64 -4.07 -30.34
N ARG A 166 -12.57 -3.12 -30.16
CA ARG A 166 -12.96 -2.15 -31.21
C ARG A 166 -11.77 -1.30 -31.66
N PHE A 167 -10.97 -0.80 -30.71
CA PHE A 167 -9.75 -0.06 -31.02
C PHE A 167 -8.82 -0.86 -31.95
N PHE A 168 -8.61 -2.16 -31.68
CA PHE A 168 -7.79 -2.99 -32.56
C PHE A 168 -8.45 -3.30 -33.90
N MET A 169 -9.77 -3.44 -33.95
CA MET A 169 -10.50 -3.59 -35.19
C MET A 169 -10.35 -2.37 -36.10
N GLU A 170 -10.45 -1.16 -35.55
CA GLU A 170 -10.19 0.10 -36.24
C GLU A 170 -8.75 0.21 -36.78
N LYS A 171 -7.80 -0.48 -36.13
CA LYS A 171 -6.41 -0.61 -36.61
C LYS A 171 -6.20 -1.75 -37.61
N GLY A 172 -7.27 -2.35 -38.12
CA GLY A 172 -7.22 -3.43 -39.15
C GLY A 172 -6.98 -4.84 -38.59
N PHE A 173 -7.06 -5.06 -37.27
CA PHE A 173 -6.98 -6.40 -36.71
C PHE A 173 -8.33 -7.13 -36.77
N THR A 174 -8.33 -8.38 -37.17
CA THR A 174 -9.54 -9.21 -37.20
C THR A 174 -9.82 -9.84 -35.86
N VAL A 175 -11.05 -9.76 -35.41
CA VAL A 175 -11.58 -10.44 -34.23
C VAL A 175 -12.34 -11.69 -34.63
N ASN A 176 -12.17 -12.79 -33.91
CA ASN A 176 -12.92 -14.02 -34.18
C ASN A 176 -14.40 -13.81 -33.80
N GLU A 177 -15.30 -13.94 -34.79
CA GLU A 177 -16.74 -13.65 -34.62
C GLU A 177 -17.43 -14.55 -33.60
N ALA A 178 -17.10 -15.84 -33.55
CA ALA A 178 -17.66 -16.75 -32.56
C ALA A 178 -17.26 -16.38 -31.12
N LYS A 179 -16.05 -15.88 -30.92
CA LYS A 179 -15.59 -15.37 -29.61
C LYS A 179 -16.22 -14.03 -29.28
N TRP A 180 -16.40 -13.16 -30.26
CA TRP A 180 -17.12 -11.90 -30.10
C TRP A 180 -18.57 -12.15 -29.66
N ALA A 181 -19.29 -13.07 -30.30
CA ALA A 181 -20.67 -13.40 -29.94
C ALA A 181 -20.80 -13.87 -28.48
N LYS A 182 -19.85 -14.69 -28.00
CA LYS A 182 -19.86 -15.27 -26.63
C LYS A 182 -19.17 -14.42 -25.58
N ARG A 183 -18.76 -13.17 -25.86
CA ARG A 183 -17.96 -12.34 -24.96
C ARG A 183 -18.61 -12.06 -23.59
N HIS A 184 -19.94 -11.96 -23.56
CA HIS A 184 -20.70 -11.73 -22.32
C HIS A 184 -20.95 -13.02 -21.53
N GLU A 185 -21.06 -14.15 -22.23
CA GLU A 185 -21.26 -15.48 -21.62
C GLU A 185 -19.96 -16.00 -21.01
N GLU A 186 -18.82 -15.76 -21.67
CA GLU A 186 -17.49 -16.26 -21.29
C GLU A 186 -16.45 -15.13 -21.14
N PRO A 187 -16.66 -14.15 -20.24
CA PRO A 187 -15.85 -12.94 -20.16
C PRO A 187 -14.37 -13.21 -19.90
N GLN A 188 -14.04 -14.26 -19.13
CA GLN A 188 -12.65 -14.63 -18.86
C GLN A 188 -11.93 -15.19 -20.09
N LYS A 189 -12.61 -16.02 -20.87
CA LYS A 189 -12.06 -16.54 -22.13
C LYS A 189 -11.90 -15.43 -23.15
N TRP A 190 -12.87 -14.50 -23.21
CA TRP A 190 -12.81 -13.29 -24.04
C TRP A 190 -11.59 -12.43 -23.69
N ARG A 191 -11.42 -12.06 -22.44
CA ARG A 191 -10.25 -11.32 -21.96
C ARG A 191 -8.94 -11.98 -22.37
N ASN A 192 -8.79 -13.28 -22.11
CA ASN A 192 -7.56 -14.01 -22.41
C ASN A 192 -7.30 -14.02 -23.92
N TYR A 193 -8.35 -14.15 -24.72
CA TYR A 193 -8.25 -14.07 -26.16
C TYR A 193 -7.75 -12.70 -26.62
N ILE A 194 -8.34 -11.59 -26.16
CA ILE A 194 -7.94 -10.23 -26.53
C ILE A 194 -6.50 -9.96 -26.10
N ARG A 195 -6.15 -10.29 -24.87
CA ARG A 195 -4.77 -10.11 -24.37
C ARG A 195 -3.74 -10.89 -25.18
N SER A 196 -4.03 -12.13 -25.50
CA SER A 196 -3.14 -12.99 -26.28
C SER A 196 -3.05 -12.55 -27.73
N ARG A 197 -4.21 -12.30 -28.38
CA ARG A 197 -4.31 -11.96 -29.80
C ARG A 197 -3.57 -10.68 -30.14
N TYR A 198 -3.68 -9.68 -29.29
CA TYR A 198 -3.07 -8.35 -29.50
C TYR A 198 -1.77 -8.13 -28.73
N GLY A 199 -1.30 -9.13 -28.00
CA GLY A 199 -0.02 -9.06 -27.28
C GLY A 199 -0.01 -8.01 -26.17
N LEU A 200 -1.16 -7.70 -25.58
CA LEU A 200 -1.26 -6.73 -24.49
C LEU A 200 -0.37 -7.11 -23.31
N GLY A 201 0.41 -6.18 -22.81
CA GLY A 201 1.45 -6.41 -21.80
C GLY A 201 2.84 -6.70 -22.37
N ARG A 202 2.98 -6.80 -23.71
CA ARG A 202 4.28 -6.99 -24.40
C ARG A 202 4.77 -5.74 -25.14
N LYS A 203 4.22 -4.57 -24.84
CA LYS A 203 4.54 -3.26 -25.48
C LYS A 203 4.44 -3.19 -26.99
N LYS A 204 3.67 -4.06 -27.61
CA LYS A 204 3.46 -4.01 -29.07
C LYS A 204 2.54 -2.88 -29.51
N HIS A 205 1.75 -2.32 -28.56
CA HIS A 205 0.72 -1.32 -28.83
C HIS A 205 0.70 -0.30 -27.70
N PRO A 206 1.70 0.63 -27.60
CA PRO A 206 1.76 1.62 -26.55
C PRO A 206 0.56 2.57 -26.54
N GLU A 207 -0.07 2.81 -27.71
CA GLU A 207 -1.25 3.63 -27.86
C GLU A 207 -2.49 3.09 -27.12
N VAL A 208 -2.50 1.80 -26.79
CA VAL A 208 -3.61 1.19 -26.05
C VAL A 208 -3.60 1.55 -24.55
N THR A 209 -2.51 2.15 -24.05
CA THR A 209 -2.38 2.52 -22.63
C THR A 209 -3.48 3.48 -22.16
N GLY A 210 -4.07 4.28 -23.07
CA GLY A 210 -5.22 5.15 -22.77
C GLY A 210 -6.51 4.41 -22.39
N ILE A 211 -6.70 3.17 -22.89
CA ILE A 211 -7.90 2.34 -22.68
C ILE A 211 -7.59 1.05 -21.89
N TYR A 212 -6.31 0.73 -21.70
CA TYR A 212 -5.85 -0.43 -20.96
C TYR A 212 -4.60 -0.10 -20.15
N LYS A 213 -4.74 0.08 -18.85
CA LYS A 213 -3.63 0.25 -17.93
C LYS A 213 -3.34 -1.05 -17.19
N THR A 214 -2.07 -1.43 -17.13
CA THR A 214 -1.60 -2.51 -16.25
C THR A 214 -1.22 -1.94 -14.89
N LYS A 215 -1.09 -2.80 -13.89
CA LYS A 215 -0.56 -2.41 -12.56
C LYS A 215 0.83 -1.77 -12.67
N ASN A 216 1.66 -2.27 -13.60
CA ASN A 216 2.99 -1.70 -13.83
C ASN A 216 2.90 -0.26 -14.38
N HIS A 217 1.95 0.05 -15.26
CA HIS A 217 1.71 1.43 -15.72
C HIS A 217 1.28 2.33 -14.56
N ILE A 218 0.37 1.85 -13.69
CA ILE A 218 -0.03 2.62 -12.49
C ILE A 218 1.18 2.85 -11.57
N GLY A 219 1.97 1.80 -11.30
CA GLY A 219 3.19 1.93 -10.49
C GLY A 219 4.17 2.96 -11.07
N GLU A 220 4.36 2.94 -12.40
CA GLU A 220 5.17 3.94 -13.11
C GLU A 220 4.60 5.35 -12.95
N GLU A 221 3.29 5.54 -13.14
CA GLU A 221 2.63 6.84 -12.96
C GLU A 221 2.81 7.39 -11.54
N LEU A 222 2.67 6.53 -10.51
CA LEU A 222 2.89 6.94 -9.11
C LEU A 222 4.35 7.35 -8.84
N ILE A 223 5.32 6.62 -9.41
CA ILE A 223 6.74 6.98 -9.30
C ILE A 223 7.00 8.32 -10.01
N ARG A 224 6.50 8.51 -11.24
CA ARG A 224 6.63 9.76 -12.00
C ARG A 224 6.03 10.93 -11.23
N LYS A 225 4.84 10.75 -10.68
CA LYS A 225 4.18 11.74 -9.82
C LYS A 225 5.07 12.15 -8.65
N PHE A 226 5.63 11.17 -7.93
CA PHE A 226 6.55 11.46 -6.82
C PHE A 226 7.78 12.24 -7.27
N CYS A 227 8.44 11.79 -8.33
CA CYS A 227 9.66 12.43 -8.83
C CYS A 227 9.43 13.86 -9.32
N SER A 228 8.25 14.15 -9.90
CA SER A 228 7.89 15.49 -10.36
C SER A 228 7.51 16.44 -9.23
N GLN A 229 6.77 15.96 -8.24
CA GLN A 229 6.33 16.78 -7.09
C GLN A 229 7.42 16.96 -6.02
N HIS A 230 8.40 16.04 -5.98
CA HIS A 230 9.46 16.01 -4.97
C HIS A 230 10.84 15.81 -5.61
N PRO A 231 11.30 16.70 -6.51
CA PRO A 231 12.55 16.54 -7.25
C PRO A 231 13.79 16.52 -6.35
N GLN A 232 13.72 17.17 -5.19
CA GLN A 232 14.79 17.18 -4.18
C GLN A 232 15.03 15.82 -3.48
N TRP A 233 14.03 14.93 -3.49
CA TRP A 233 14.13 13.63 -2.83
C TRP A 233 14.61 12.55 -3.80
N GLN A 234 15.88 12.15 -3.68
CA GLN A 234 16.55 11.22 -4.59
C GLN A 234 16.57 9.78 -4.02
N PHE A 235 15.37 9.27 -3.64
CA PHE A 235 15.27 7.93 -3.09
C PHE A 235 15.46 6.85 -4.17
N PRO A 236 16.19 5.75 -3.86
CA PRO A 236 16.18 4.56 -4.70
C PRO A 236 14.81 3.89 -4.64
N ILE A 237 14.46 3.18 -5.72
CA ILE A 237 13.16 2.51 -5.86
C ILE A 237 13.36 1.01 -5.74
N ALA A 238 12.72 0.40 -4.75
CA ALA A 238 12.72 -1.04 -4.54
C ALA A 238 11.49 -1.69 -5.20
N LEU A 239 11.72 -2.69 -6.04
CA LEU A 239 10.70 -3.38 -6.82
C LEU A 239 10.66 -4.87 -6.45
N ASP A 240 9.46 -5.43 -6.37
CA ASP A 240 9.28 -6.88 -6.30
C ASP A 240 9.44 -7.54 -7.69
N THR A 241 9.25 -8.85 -7.77
CA THR A 241 9.33 -9.59 -9.03
C THR A 241 8.22 -9.24 -10.02
N GLY A 242 7.08 -8.76 -9.57
CA GLY A 242 5.93 -8.38 -10.39
C GLY A 242 6.13 -7.03 -11.09
N PHE A 243 6.84 -6.12 -10.42
CA PHE A 243 7.14 -4.78 -10.93
C PHE A 243 8.54 -4.65 -11.55
N THR A 244 9.44 -5.61 -11.33
CA THR A 244 10.78 -5.60 -11.94
C THR A 244 10.70 -6.04 -13.40
N SER A 245 10.39 -5.12 -14.29
CA SER A 245 10.45 -5.30 -15.75
C SER A 245 11.58 -4.46 -16.34
N ALA A 246 12.10 -4.87 -17.49
CA ALA A 246 13.14 -4.10 -18.18
C ALA A 246 12.68 -2.69 -18.52
N GLU A 247 11.40 -2.54 -18.85
CA GLU A 247 10.79 -1.25 -19.13
C GLU A 247 10.72 -0.35 -17.91
N MET A 248 10.15 -0.84 -16.80
CA MET A 248 10.07 -0.10 -15.55
C MET A 248 11.46 0.35 -15.10
N CYS A 249 12.43 -0.56 -15.16
CA CYS A 249 13.82 -0.27 -14.80
C CYS A 249 14.47 0.77 -15.75
N GLN A 250 14.13 0.74 -17.04
CA GLN A 250 14.59 1.74 -18.01
C GLN A 250 13.98 3.12 -17.71
N VAL A 251 12.69 3.20 -17.45
CA VAL A 251 12.01 4.45 -17.07
C VAL A 251 12.67 5.04 -15.82
N ILE A 252 12.82 4.25 -14.77
CA ILE A 252 13.42 4.71 -13.51
C ILE A 252 14.83 5.23 -13.73
N SER A 253 15.68 4.48 -14.43
CA SER A 253 17.12 4.82 -14.57
C SER A 253 17.40 5.85 -15.66
N GLN A 254 16.73 5.77 -16.81
CA GLN A 254 17.05 6.61 -17.97
C GLN A 254 16.23 7.90 -18.04
N GLU A 255 14.93 7.82 -17.71
CA GLU A 255 14.05 8.97 -17.81
C GLU A 255 14.01 9.75 -16.48
N LEU A 256 13.77 9.05 -15.36
CA LEU A 256 13.63 9.68 -14.05
C LEU A 256 14.97 9.91 -13.34
N LYS A 257 16.08 9.35 -13.87
CA LYS A 257 17.43 9.46 -13.30
C LYS A 257 17.49 9.03 -11.83
N ARG A 258 16.80 7.92 -11.51
CA ARG A 258 16.78 7.32 -10.17
C ARG A 258 17.47 5.97 -10.18
N ASP A 259 17.97 5.56 -9.01
CA ASP A 259 18.48 4.21 -8.81
C ASP A 259 17.34 3.26 -8.46
N TYR A 260 17.50 1.98 -8.80
CA TYR A 260 16.55 0.95 -8.40
C TYR A 260 17.24 -0.30 -7.85
N VAL A 261 16.49 -1.04 -7.07
CA VAL A 261 16.82 -2.39 -6.61
C VAL A 261 15.60 -3.28 -6.88
N GLY A 262 15.72 -4.19 -7.84
CA GLY A 262 14.64 -5.07 -8.28
C GLY A 262 14.88 -6.53 -7.95
N ALA A 263 13.81 -7.27 -7.66
CA ALA A 263 13.85 -8.72 -7.50
C ALA A 263 13.67 -9.42 -8.85
N LEU A 264 14.41 -10.49 -9.08
CA LEU A 264 14.24 -11.33 -10.27
C LEU A 264 13.66 -12.70 -9.90
N ARG A 265 13.03 -13.33 -10.90
CA ARG A 265 12.63 -14.74 -10.84
C ARG A 265 13.79 -15.66 -11.16
N GLU A 266 13.72 -16.88 -10.69
CA GLU A 266 14.72 -17.92 -10.95
C GLU A 266 14.76 -18.40 -12.42
N ASP A 267 13.68 -18.15 -13.18
CA ASP A 267 13.55 -18.46 -14.61
C ASP A 267 14.06 -17.34 -15.54
N GLN A 268 14.59 -16.25 -14.98
CA GLN A 268 15.21 -15.17 -15.76
C GLN A 268 16.49 -15.64 -16.40
N LEU A 269 16.77 -15.17 -17.63
CA LEU A 269 17.94 -15.53 -18.41
C LEU A 269 19.10 -14.54 -18.21
N LEU A 270 20.28 -15.07 -17.89
CA LEU A 270 21.55 -14.38 -17.96
C LEU A 270 22.17 -14.58 -19.36
N VAL A 271 22.80 -13.53 -19.88
CA VAL A 271 23.56 -13.58 -21.12
C VAL A 271 25.06 -13.60 -20.77
N GLN A 272 25.73 -14.75 -21.01
CA GLN A 272 27.13 -14.96 -20.78
C GLN A 272 27.99 -14.63 -22.05
N ALA A 273 29.28 -14.81 -21.95
CA ALA A 273 30.21 -14.65 -23.09
C ALA A 273 29.77 -15.52 -24.28
N GLY A 274 29.91 -14.99 -25.49
CA GLY A 274 29.44 -15.65 -26.71
C GLY A 274 27.90 -15.65 -26.86
N ASN A 275 27.16 -14.76 -26.16
CA ASN A 275 25.71 -14.66 -26.16
C ASN A 275 24.99 -15.94 -25.69
N LYS A 276 25.65 -16.80 -24.94
CA LYS A 276 25.03 -17.98 -24.35
C LYS A 276 24.05 -17.58 -23.25
N GLU A 277 22.81 -18.02 -23.38
CA GLU A 277 21.76 -17.78 -22.40
C GLU A 277 21.71 -18.91 -21.35
N VAL A 278 21.64 -18.57 -20.07
CA VAL A 278 21.58 -19.51 -18.95
C VAL A 278 20.51 -19.04 -17.97
N LEU A 279 19.64 -19.95 -17.51
CA LEU A 279 18.67 -19.63 -16.48
C LEU A 279 19.35 -19.29 -15.15
N LEU A 280 18.82 -18.34 -14.40
CA LEU A 280 19.36 -17.97 -13.08
C LEU A 280 19.43 -19.17 -12.13
N LYS A 281 18.41 -20.04 -12.14
CA LYS A 281 18.40 -21.26 -11.32
C LYS A 281 19.57 -22.20 -11.64
N ASP A 282 19.93 -22.35 -12.93
CA ASP A 282 21.03 -23.22 -13.36
C ASP A 282 22.37 -22.56 -13.06
N PHE A 283 22.45 -21.25 -13.22
CA PHE A 283 23.63 -20.47 -12.87
C PHE A 283 23.95 -20.55 -11.38
N VAL A 284 22.93 -20.38 -10.49
CA VAL A 284 23.14 -20.46 -9.05
C VAL A 284 23.48 -21.88 -8.61
N TYR A 285 22.89 -22.89 -9.25
CA TYR A 285 23.24 -24.29 -8.98
C TYR A 285 24.72 -24.54 -9.20
N LYS A 286 25.27 -24.11 -10.35
CA LYS A 286 26.72 -24.19 -10.66
C LYS A 286 27.58 -23.48 -9.62
N LEU A 287 27.25 -22.21 -9.30
CA LEU A 287 27.98 -21.43 -8.29
C LEU A 287 27.96 -22.11 -6.90
N LYS A 288 26.83 -22.74 -6.53
CA LYS A 288 26.72 -23.48 -5.28
C LYS A 288 27.64 -24.70 -5.27
N GLN A 289 27.70 -25.47 -6.36
CA GLN A 289 28.63 -26.60 -6.47
C GLN A 289 30.07 -26.13 -6.35
N GLU A 290 30.48 -25.08 -7.06
CA GLU A 290 31.82 -24.49 -6.95
C GLU A 290 32.13 -24.07 -5.50
N HIS A 291 31.17 -23.48 -4.78
CA HIS A 291 31.36 -23.07 -3.40
C HIS A 291 31.60 -24.26 -2.47
N LEU A 292 30.77 -25.32 -2.61
CA LEU A 292 30.85 -26.54 -1.78
C LEU A 292 32.10 -27.38 -2.05
N THR A 293 32.71 -27.22 -3.22
CA THR A 293 33.98 -27.88 -3.57
C THR A 293 35.22 -27.06 -3.15
N GLY A 294 35.06 -26.04 -2.32
CA GLY A 294 36.15 -25.27 -1.71
C GLY A 294 36.52 -23.95 -2.42
N LYS A 295 35.84 -23.58 -3.49
CA LYS A 295 36.03 -22.27 -4.13
C LYS A 295 35.08 -21.24 -3.46
N PRO A 296 35.58 -20.24 -2.73
CA PRO A 296 34.72 -19.31 -1.94
C PRO A 296 33.96 -18.34 -2.84
N VAL A 297 32.87 -18.82 -3.46
CA VAL A 297 32.03 -18.03 -4.38
C VAL A 297 31.07 -17.11 -3.62
N PHE A 298 30.44 -17.63 -2.57
CA PHE A 298 29.54 -16.85 -1.71
C PHE A 298 30.29 -16.32 -0.50
N ARG A 299 30.18 -15.02 -0.24
CA ARG A 299 30.86 -14.34 0.86
C ARG A 299 29.85 -13.88 1.90
N LYS A 300 30.24 -13.88 3.16
CA LYS A 300 29.47 -13.33 4.27
C LYS A 300 29.31 -11.82 4.09
N VAL A 301 28.10 -11.33 4.02
CA VAL A 301 27.74 -9.91 3.89
C VAL A 301 26.81 -9.53 5.01
N SER A 302 27.17 -8.49 5.77
CA SER A 302 26.34 -7.96 6.84
C SER A 302 25.86 -6.55 6.50
N TYR A 303 24.63 -6.23 6.91
CA TYR A 303 24.05 -4.88 6.82
C TYR A 303 23.14 -4.62 8.02
N THR A 304 22.90 -3.35 8.34
CA THR A 304 21.99 -2.94 9.41
C THR A 304 20.66 -2.52 8.81
N TYR A 305 19.56 -3.00 9.39
CA TYR A 305 18.18 -2.64 9.03
C TYR A 305 17.38 -2.39 10.30
N LYS A 306 16.81 -1.18 10.45
CA LYS A 306 16.06 -0.74 11.66
C LYS A 306 16.81 -1.05 12.97
N GLY A 307 18.11 -0.76 13.01
CA GLY A 307 18.97 -1.01 14.19
C GLY A 307 19.52 -2.43 14.31
N GLU A 308 18.94 -3.42 13.64
CA GLU A 308 19.35 -4.82 13.73
C GLU A 308 20.37 -5.22 12.67
N LYS A 309 21.39 -5.97 13.08
CA LYS A 309 22.39 -6.54 12.15
C LYS A 309 21.83 -7.78 11.47
N GLN A 310 21.76 -7.73 10.15
CA GLN A 310 21.39 -8.85 9.29
C GLN A 310 22.64 -9.42 8.62
N THR A 311 22.69 -10.75 8.47
CA THR A 311 23.80 -11.44 7.81
C THR A 311 23.26 -12.39 6.75
N VAL A 312 23.92 -12.39 5.57
CA VAL A 312 23.59 -13.29 4.45
C VAL A 312 24.88 -13.76 3.79
N TYR A 313 24.80 -14.79 2.97
CA TYR A 313 25.89 -15.31 2.15
C TYR A 313 25.58 -14.97 0.69
N ALA A 314 26.41 -14.12 0.07
CA ALA A 314 26.09 -13.51 -1.23
C ALA A 314 27.19 -13.67 -2.26
N TYR A 315 26.77 -14.04 -3.46
CA TYR A 315 27.52 -13.82 -4.71
C TYR A 315 27.10 -12.49 -5.31
N PHE A 316 28.03 -11.75 -5.91
CA PHE A 316 27.72 -10.51 -6.59
C PHE A 316 28.68 -10.21 -7.74
N ALA A 317 28.13 -9.86 -8.90
CA ALA A 317 28.89 -9.46 -10.08
C ALA A 317 28.00 -8.69 -11.07
N ASN A 318 28.63 -8.07 -12.07
CA ASN A 318 27.92 -7.33 -13.11
C ASN A 318 27.64 -8.27 -14.30
N HIS A 319 26.34 -8.46 -14.57
CA HIS A 319 25.85 -9.37 -15.60
C HIS A 319 24.97 -8.68 -16.64
N ARG A 320 24.94 -9.22 -17.85
CA ARG A 320 23.87 -8.94 -18.82
C ARG A 320 22.69 -9.85 -18.52
N ILE A 321 21.50 -9.26 -18.39
CA ILE A 321 20.26 -9.97 -18.17
C ILE A 321 19.41 -9.78 -19.42
N LYS A 322 18.82 -10.86 -19.94
CA LYS A 322 17.99 -10.81 -21.14
C LYS A 322 16.81 -9.84 -20.94
N GLY A 323 16.61 -8.97 -21.92
CA GLY A 323 15.59 -7.92 -21.90
C GLY A 323 16.10 -6.58 -21.34
N PHE A 324 17.18 -6.54 -20.56
CA PHE A 324 17.76 -5.30 -20.05
C PHE A 324 18.81 -4.74 -21.02
N LYS A 325 18.71 -3.44 -21.32
CA LYS A 325 19.59 -2.75 -22.27
C LYS A 325 21.06 -2.71 -21.80
N HIS A 326 21.25 -2.51 -20.50
CA HIS A 326 22.57 -2.37 -19.87
C HIS A 326 22.87 -3.50 -18.89
N LYS A 327 24.17 -3.71 -18.58
CA LYS A 327 24.56 -4.62 -17.49
C LYS A 327 23.88 -4.20 -16.19
N GLN A 328 23.61 -5.19 -15.36
CA GLN A 328 23.05 -5.03 -14.03
C GLN A 328 24.01 -5.58 -12.99
N ARG A 329 24.11 -4.95 -11.83
CA ARG A 329 24.72 -5.57 -10.66
C ARG A 329 23.75 -6.61 -10.13
N LEU A 330 24.13 -7.88 -10.25
CA LEU A 330 23.37 -9.02 -9.73
C LEU A 330 23.92 -9.40 -8.36
N VAL A 331 23.04 -9.57 -7.40
CA VAL A 331 23.31 -10.14 -6.06
C VAL A 331 22.45 -11.38 -5.90
N ILE A 332 23.08 -12.53 -5.65
CA ILE A 332 22.42 -13.78 -5.29
C ILE A 332 22.73 -14.04 -3.82
N SER A 333 21.72 -14.13 -2.97
CA SER A 333 21.92 -14.24 -1.53
C SER A 333 21.14 -15.38 -0.90
N PHE A 334 21.74 -16.03 0.10
CA PHE A 334 21.18 -17.04 0.97
C PHE A 334 21.22 -16.54 2.42
N LEU A 335 20.24 -16.94 3.24
CA LEU A 335 20.22 -16.63 4.66
C LEU A 335 21.13 -17.55 5.46
N LYS A 336 21.29 -18.81 5.03
CA LYS A 336 22.05 -19.83 5.73
C LYS A 336 23.44 -20.01 5.13
N GLU A 337 24.44 -20.21 5.97
CA GLU A 337 25.82 -20.45 5.56
C GLU A 337 26.00 -21.69 4.66
N GLY A 338 25.30 -22.76 4.97
CA GLY A 338 25.30 -23.98 4.15
C GLY A 338 24.49 -23.86 2.86
N LEU A 339 23.99 -22.66 2.50
CA LEU A 339 23.21 -22.37 1.28
C LEU A 339 22.02 -23.32 1.08
N SER A 340 21.39 -23.78 2.18
CA SER A 340 20.30 -24.76 2.15
C SER A 340 18.92 -24.16 1.94
N ASP A 341 18.79 -22.84 2.10
CA ASP A 341 17.55 -22.10 1.84
C ASP A 341 17.42 -21.69 0.36
N ARG A 342 16.27 -21.11 0.03
CA ARG A 342 16.00 -20.63 -1.33
C ARG A 342 16.80 -19.35 -1.62
N PRO A 343 17.51 -19.28 -2.77
CA PRO A 343 18.23 -18.07 -3.15
C PRO A 343 17.30 -16.89 -3.45
N ASN A 344 17.76 -15.70 -3.08
CA ASN A 344 17.15 -14.44 -3.49
C ASN A 344 17.99 -13.81 -4.60
N PHE A 345 17.34 -13.41 -5.69
CA PHE A 345 17.95 -12.74 -6.84
C PHE A 345 17.59 -11.25 -6.80
N THR A 346 18.60 -10.40 -6.81
CA THR A 346 18.43 -8.94 -6.72
C THR A 346 19.32 -8.26 -7.76
N ILE A 347 18.79 -7.26 -8.45
CA ILE A 347 19.52 -6.45 -9.42
C ILE A 347 19.44 -4.97 -9.10
N THR A 348 20.41 -4.21 -9.62
CA THR A 348 20.40 -2.75 -9.63
C THR A 348 21.15 -2.19 -10.84
N ASN A 349 20.79 -0.96 -11.27
CA ASN A 349 21.53 -0.21 -12.29
C ASN A 349 22.90 0.30 -11.79
N ARG A 350 23.15 0.30 -10.49
CA ARG A 350 24.40 0.78 -9.87
C ARG A 350 25.42 -0.34 -9.83
N LEU A 351 26.30 -0.37 -10.81
CA LEU A 351 27.32 -1.41 -10.98
C LEU A 351 28.42 -1.36 -9.90
N ASP A 352 28.57 -0.22 -9.24
CA ASP A 352 29.55 0.10 -8.20
C ASP A 352 29.05 -0.19 -6.78
N TRP A 353 27.74 -0.36 -6.57
CA TRP A 353 27.21 -0.55 -5.23
C TRP A 353 27.64 -1.87 -4.59
N TYR A 354 28.01 -1.81 -3.33
CA TYR A 354 28.32 -2.99 -2.54
C TYR A 354 27.05 -3.73 -2.10
N PRO A 355 27.06 -5.08 -2.00
CA PRO A 355 25.88 -5.89 -1.70
C PRO A 355 25.13 -5.48 -0.42
N SER A 356 25.84 -5.04 0.62
CA SER A 356 25.18 -4.62 1.88
C SER A 356 24.17 -3.47 1.67
N GLY A 357 24.54 -2.48 0.86
CA GLY A 357 23.65 -1.37 0.51
C GLY A 357 22.44 -1.82 -0.34
N ILE A 358 22.70 -2.69 -1.34
CA ILE A 358 21.64 -3.24 -2.21
C ILE A 358 20.65 -4.06 -1.39
N LEU A 359 21.13 -4.94 -0.51
CA LEU A 359 20.30 -5.80 0.33
C LEU A 359 19.51 -5.02 1.37
N ARG A 360 20.10 -3.94 1.93
CA ARG A 360 19.39 -3.03 2.82
C ARG A 360 18.24 -2.33 2.09
N ILE A 361 18.48 -1.78 0.89
CA ILE A 361 17.41 -1.15 0.09
C ILE A 361 16.31 -2.16 -0.23
N ARG A 362 16.68 -3.39 -0.64
CA ARG A 362 15.72 -4.46 -0.87
C ARG A 362 14.89 -4.77 0.37
N ARG A 363 15.49 -4.77 1.57
CA ARG A 363 14.78 -5.02 2.83
C ARG A 363 13.74 -3.95 3.13
N HIS A 364 14.00 -2.69 2.77
CA HIS A 364 13.06 -1.59 2.90
C HIS A 364 11.84 -1.68 1.95
N ARG A 365 11.77 -2.67 1.07
CA ARG A 365 10.55 -2.98 0.33
C ARG A 365 9.49 -3.67 1.20
N TRP A 366 9.92 -4.48 2.18
CA TRP A 366 9.00 -5.27 3.00
C TRP A 366 7.91 -4.47 3.74
N PRO A 367 8.17 -3.26 4.27
CA PRO A 367 7.16 -2.46 4.95
C PRO A 367 5.88 -2.19 4.14
N VAL A 368 5.91 -2.19 2.81
CA VAL A 368 4.67 -2.06 2.01
C VAL A 368 3.74 -3.26 2.19
N GLU A 369 4.29 -4.47 2.35
CA GLU A 369 3.49 -5.68 2.64
C GLU A 369 2.88 -5.60 4.05
N THR A 370 3.65 -5.13 5.03
CA THR A 370 3.15 -4.86 6.39
C THR A 370 2.03 -3.82 6.38
N TYR A 371 2.22 -2.70 5.64
CA TYR A 371 1.17 -1.70 5.46
C TYR A 371 -0.10 -2.30 4.85
N HIS A 372 0.02 -3.14 3.81
CA HIS A 372 -1.15 -3.78 3.21
C HIS A 372 -1.88 -4.67 4.22
N GLN A 373 -1.17 -5.40 5.08
CA GLN A 373 -1.77 -6.22 6.12
C GLN A 373 -2.45 -5.36 7.19
N GLU A 374 -1.73 -4.40 7.77
CA GLU A 374 -2.25 -3.47 8.77
C GLU A 374 -3.42 -2.65 8.24
N GLY A 375 -3.35 -2.17 6.99
CA GLY A 375 -4.43 -1.46 6.33
C GLY A 375 -5.70 -2.30 6.15
N LYS A 376 -5.58 -3.62 5.90
CA LYS A 376 -6.72 -4.53 5.87
C LYS A 376 -7.34 -4.71 7.25
N ASP A 377 -6.52 -4.75 8.29
CA ASP A 377 -7.00 -4.76 9.68
C ASP A 377 -7.74 -3.46 10.01
N GLU A 378 -7.26 -2.30 9.48
CA GLU A 378 -7.97 -1.00 9.56
C GLU A 378 -9.24 -0.95 8.73
N GLY A 379 -9.43 -1.85 7.78
CA GLY A 379 -10.65 -1.95 6.99
C GLY A 379 -10.51 -1.72 5.49
N LEU A 380 -9.31 -1.69 4.91
CA LEU A 380 -9.11 -1.49 3.46
C LEU A 380 -9.95 -2.43 2.57
N GLU A 381 -10.30 -3.62 3.06
CA GLU A 381 -11.14 -4.59 2.32
C GLU A 381 -12.51 -4.81 2.96
N LYS A 382 -12.93 -3.97 3.96
CA LYS A 382 -14.18 -4.16 4.71
C LYS A 382 -15.32 -3.23 4.28
N TYR A 383 -15.12 -2.40 3.25
CA TYR A 383 -16.18 -1.52 2.76
C TYR A 383 -17.35 -2.30 2.15
N GLN A 384 -18.56 -1.74 2.33
CA GLN A 384 -19.79 -2.23 1.72
C GLN A 384 -20.40 -1.22 0.74
N VAL A 385 -19.79 -0.05 0.62
CA VAL A 385 -20.14 0.94 -0.41
C VAL A 385 -19.83 0.38 -1.79
N ARG A 386 -20.72 0.56 -2.75
CA ARG A 386 -20.65 -0.06 -4.07
C ARG A 386 -20.18 0.90 -5.16
N ASN A 387 -20.52 2.18 -5.02
CA ASN A 387 -20.14 3.21 -5.98
C ASN A 387 -18.62 3.46 -5.93
N TYR A 388 -17.98 3.61 -7.09
CA TYR A 388 -16.53 3.74 -7.20
C TYR A 388 -15.98 4.96 -6.44
N ARG A 389 -16.66 6.11 -6.51
CA ARG A 389 -16.27 7.31 -5.74
C ARG A 389 -16.30 7.07 -4.23
N ALA A 390 -17.34 6.38 -3.76
CA ALA A 390 -17.44 6.04 -2.34
C ALA A 390 -16.35 5.05 -1.91
N ILE A 391 -15.96 4.10 -2.77
CA ILE A 391 -14.85 3.18 -2.52
C ILE A 391 -13.54 3.95 -2.42
N GLN A 392 -13.26 4.86 -3.35
CA GLN A 392 -12.06 5.71 -3.33
C GLN A 392 -12.02 6.58 -2.07
N THR A 393 -13.14 7.19 -1.69
CA THR A 393 -13.28 7.98 -0.45
C THR A 393 -12.99 7.13 0.78
N TYR A 394 -13.58 5.94 0.84
CA TYR A 394 -13.39 5.01 1.96
C TYR A 394 -11.91 4.63 2.13
N ILE A 395 -11.26 4.24 1.04
CA ILE A 395 -9.83 3.89 1.04
C ILE A 395 -8.98 5.11 1.46
N ALA A 396 -9.27 6.29 0.92
CA ALA A 396 -8.54 7.50 1.27
C ALA A 396 -8.62 7.81 2.77
N PHE A 397 -9.78 7.66 3.38
CA PHE A 397 -9.96 7.90 4.82
C PHE A 397 -9.27 6.84 5.69
N ILE A 398 -9.25 5.57 5.26
CA ILE A 398 -8.43 4.53 5.92
C ILE A 398 -6.95 4.91 5.88
N VAL A 399 -6.45 5.37 4.72
CA VAL A 399 -5.05 5.78 4.59
C VAL A 399 -4.73 7.00 5.45
N VAL A 400 -5.67 7.95 5.60
CA VAL A 400 -5.52 9.08 6.54
C VAL A 400 -5.49 8.58 7.98
N ALA A 401 -6.44 7.70 8.39
CA ALA A 401 -6.48 7.12 9.73
C ALA A 401 -5.19 6.36 10.07
N TYR A 402 -4.70 5.54 9.14
CA TYR A 402 -3.41 4.86 9.26
C TYR A 402 -2.26 5.86 9.47
N SER A 403 -2.23 6.94 8.69
CA SER A 403 -1.20 7.98 8.81
C SER A 403 -1.27 8.73 10.14
N MET A 404 -2.47 8.98 10.68
CA MET A 404 -2.64 9.57 12.01
C MET A 404 -2.08 8.65 13.10
N LEU A 405 -2.29 7.34 13.00
CA LEU A 405 -1.69 6.37 13.93
C LEU A 405 -0.16 6.36 13.82
N LYS A 406 0.39 6.41 12.60
CA LYS A 406 1.85 6.55 12.40
C LYS A 406 2.40 7.85 13.00
N CYS A 407 1.72 8.98 12.81
CA CYS A 407 2.09 10.23 13.48
C CYS A 407 2.05 10.09 15.00
N THR A 408 1.00 9.48 15.54
CA THR A 408 0.86 9.30 17.00
C THR A 408 2.00 8.47 17.57
N ALA A 409 2.45 7.42 16.89
CA ALA A 409 3.57 6.59 17.30
C ALA A 409 4.91 7.36 17.46
N HIS A 410 5.01 8.54 16.83
CA HIS A 410 6.18 9.43 16.90
C HIS A 410 5.90 10.75 17.62
N ASP A 411 4.75 10.87 18.30
CA ASP A 411 4.32 12.08 18.99
C ASP A 411 4.35 11.85 20.51
N ASP A 412 5.53 11.95 21.08
CA ASP A 412 5.77 11.68 22.50
C ASP A 412 4.87 12.52 23.42
N ALA A 413 4.57 13.77 23.04
CA ALA A 413 3.73 14.65 23.85
C ALA A 413 2.27 14.16 23.88
N LEU A 414 1.72 13.74 22.71
CA LEU A 414 0.37 13.19 22.62
C LEU A 414 0.29 11.83 23.33
N LEU A 415 1.26 10.95 23.09
CA LEU A 415 1.31 9.63 23.75
C LEU A 415 1.37 9.76 25.26
N SER A 416 2.28 10.59 25.77
CA SER A 416 2.43 10.82 27.22
C SER A 416 1.15 11.38 27.84
N SER A 417 0.47 12.32 27.17
CA SER A 417 -0.80 12.87 27.64
C SER A 417 -1.91 11.80 27.74
N ILE A 418 -2.03 10.94 26.70
CA ILE A 418 -3.01 9.85 26.67
C ILE A 418 -2.67 8.80 27.75
N GLN A 419 -1.40 8.41 27.85
CA GLN A 419 -0.92 7.45 28.86
C GLN A 419 -1.21 7.92 30.29
N GLN A 420 -0.87 9.18 30.59
CA GLN A 420 -1.12 9.78 31.90
C GLN A 420 -2.61 9.79 32.23
N ARG A 421 -3.46 10.17 31.26
CA ARG A 421 -4.91 10.20 31.46
C ARG A 421 -5.51 8.81 31.69
N LEU A 422 -5.06 7.81 30.94
CA LEU A 422 -5.56 6.43 31.00
C LEU A 422 -4.85 5.58 32.04
N GLN A 423 -3.72 6.04 32.58
CA GLN A 423 -2.82 5.26 33.46
C GLN A 423 -2.40 3.93 32.83
N MET A 424 -2.11 3.95 31.50
CA MET A 424 -1.72 2.78 30.71
C MET A 424 -0.36 3.06 30.04
N GLU A 425 0.53 2.07 30.03
CA GLU A 425 1.75 2.14 29.24
C GLU A 425 1.47 1.92 27.76
N ALA A 426 2.16 2.64 26.88
CA ALA A 426 2.03 2.49 25.42
C ALA A 426 3.33 1.98 24.79
N ASP A 427 3.20 1.00 23.88
CA ASP A 427 4.32 0.48 23.09
C ASP A 427 4.47 1.15 21.71
N GLY A 428 3.61 2.11 21.38
CA GLY A 428 3.61 2.84 20.11
C GLY A 428 3.19 1.99 18.89
N THR A 429 2.85 0.71 19.05
CA THR A 429 2.36 -0.12 17.92
C THR A 429 0.93 0.25 17.54
N LEU A 430 0.59 0.11 16.25
CA LEU A 430 -0.75 0.44 15.77
C LEU A 430 -1.88 -0.35 16.49
N PRO A 431 -1.76 -1.67 16.73
CA PRO A 431 -2.76 -2.40 17.49
C PRO A 431 -2.93 -1.86 18.92
N PHE A 432 -1.84 -1.42 19.54
CA PHE A 432 -1.90 -0.84 20.88
C PHE A 432 -2.56 0.53 20.87
N LEU A 433 -2.20 1.41 19.93
CA LEU A 433 -2.82 2.73 19.77
C LEU A 433 -4.34 2.64 19.57
N ARG A 434 -4.82 1.64 18.81
CA ARG A 434 -6.27 1.37 18.69
C ARG A 434 -6.91 1.02 20.03
N ARG A 435 -6.24 0.20 20.86
CA ARG A 435 -6.74 -0.15 22.21
C ARG A 435 -6.79 1.07 23.10
N LEU A 436 -5.77 1.95 23.04
CA LEU A 436 -5.80 3.22 23.75
C LEU A 436 -7.01 4.08 23.37
N MET A 437 -7.34 4.18 22.07
CA MET A 437 -8.51 4.95 21.63
C MET A 437 -9.83 4.35 22.13
N LYS A 438 -9.92 3.03 22.23
CA LYS A 438 -11.08 2.36 22.84
C LYS A 438 -11.17 2.64 24.34
N ALA A 439 -10.05 2.60 25.06
CA ALA A 439 -9.99 2.92 26.48
C ALA A 439 -10.34 4.40 26.75
N GLU A 440 -9.85 5.31 25.91
CA GLU A 440 -10.20 6.74 25.99
C GLU A 440 -11.71 6.96 25.81
N GLY A 441 -12.32 6.32 24.82
CA GLY A 441 -13.78 6.40 24.61
C GLY A 441 -14.59 5.87 25.80
N LEU A 442 -14.12 4.79 26.44
CA LEU A 442 -14.74 4.27 27.67
C LEU A 442 -14.59 5.23 28.85
N LEU A 443 -13.41 5.82 29.04
CA LEU A 443 -13.17 6.81 30.10
C LEU A 443 -14.07 8.02 29.93
N VAL A 444 -14.21 8.58 28.71
CA VAL A 444 -15.10 9.69 28.41
C VAL A 444 -16.56 9.35 28.72
N LEU A 445 -16.99 8.12 28.44
CA LEU A 445 -18.33 7.65 28.80
C LEU A 445 -18.54 7.61 30.31
N ILE A 446 -17.58 7.11 31.08
CA ILE A 446 -17.63 7.06 32.55
C ILE A 446 -17.66 8.49 33.12
N GLU A 447 -16.77 9.36 32.65
CA GLU A 447 -16.73 10.78 33.07
C GLU A 447 -18.10 11.48 32.83
N TYR A 448 -18.71 11.22 31.68
CA TYR A 448 -20.03 11.75 31.34
C TYR A 448 -21.11 11.25 32.32
N ILE A 449 -21.16 9.94 32.59
CA ILE A 449 -22.14 9.36 33.54
C ILE A 449 -22.00 9.97 34.94
N LEU A 450 -20.76 10.08 35.42
CA LEU A 450 -20.45 10.68 36.71
C LEU A 450 -20.88 12.17 36.77
N ALA A 451 -20.59 12.93 35.71
CA ALA A 451 -20.96 14.34 35.62
C ALA A 451 -22.49 14.52 35.65
N MET A 452 -23.24 13.67 34.92
CA MET A 452 -24.71 13.69 34.93
C MET A 452 -25.29 13.33 36.32
N GLN A 453 -24.67 12.34 37.00
CA GLN A 453 -25.08 12.02 38.37
C GLN A 453 -24.84 13.19 39.35
N HIS A 454 -23.73 13.89 39.24
CA HIS A 454 -23.45 15.10 40.03
C HIS A 454 -24.47 16.23 39.77
N GLN A 455 -25.08 16.26 38.59
CA GLN A 455 -26.16 17.19 38.24
C GLN A 455 -27.53 16.70 38.72
N GLY A 456 -27.61 15.56 39.44
CA GLY A 456 -28.83 15.04 40.03
C GLY A 456 -29.66 14.08 39.17
N TYR A 457 -29.14 13.65 38.01
CA TYR A 457 -29.80 12.64 37.19
C TYR A 457 -29.61 11.23 37.78
N SER A 458 -30.69 10.43 37.81
CA SER A 458 -30.57 9.03 38.22
C SER A 458 -29.86 8.17 37.15
N LEU A 459 -29.25 7.08 37.58
CA LEU A 459 -28.59 6.12 36.62
C LEU A 459 -29.60 5.61 35.59
N GLU A 460 -30.86 5.35 35.99
CA GLU A 460 -31.90 4.91 35.09
C GLU A 460 -32.19 5.94 34.01
N SER A 461 -32.32 7.24 34.40
CA SER A 461 -32.58 8.33 33.45
C SER A 461 -31.40 8.55 32.48
N ILE A 462 -30.15 8.45 32.96
CA ILE A 462 -28.97 8.52 32.12
C ILE A 462 -28.93 7.32 31.16
N PHE A 463 -29.16 6.10 31.68
CA PHE A 463 -29.22 4.90 30.86
C PHE A 463 -30.32 4.99 29.79
N GLN A 464 -31.51 5.42 30.14
CA GLN A 464 -32.62 5.59 29.18
C GLN A 464 -32.25 6.58 28.07
N ALA A 465 -31.64 7.72 28.42
CA ALA A 465 -31.19 8.70 27.43
C ALA A 465 -30.13 8.12 26.46
N LEU A 466 -29.14 7.35 26.98
CA LEU A 466 -28.13 6.71 26.19
C LEU A 466 -28.69 5.52 25.38
N ALA A 467 -29.55 4.69 26.00
CA ALA A 467 -30.16 3.53 25.39
C ALA A 467 -31.13 3.90 24.26
N THR A 468 -31.94 4.97 24.44
CA THR A 468 -32.79 5.50 23.38
C THR A 468 -31.96 5.89 22.17
N ASN A 469 -30.84 6.57 22.38
CA ASN A 469 -29.91 6.92 21.30
C ASN A 469 -29.24 5.68 20.66
N ILE A 470 -29.03 4.59 21.37
CA ILE A 470 -28.51 3.33 20.83
C ILE A 470 -29.62 2.57 20.08
N ALA A 471 -30.85 2.50 20.62
CA ALA A 471 -31.93 1.72 20.04
C ALA A 471 -32.46 2.29 18.70
N TYR A 472 -32.49 3.61 18.55
CA TYR A 472 -32.92 4.27 17.31
C TYR A 472 -31.78 4.49 16.30
N SER A 473 -30.62 3.94 16.52
CA SER A 473 -29.45 3.95 15.65
C SER A 473 -29.29 2.65 14.88
#